data_2390d303a9f235655497a27142f4b755
#
_entry.id   2390d303a9f235655497a27142f4b755
#
_cell.length_a   1.000
_cell.length_b   1.000
_cell.length_c   1.000
_cell.angle_alpha   90.00
_cell.angle_beta   90.00
_cell.angle_gamma   90.00
#
_symmetry.space_group_name_H-M   'P 1'
#
loop_
_entity.id
_entity.type
_entity.pdbx_description
1 polymer ?
#
loop_
_entity_poly.entity_id
_entity_poly.type
_entity_poly.pdbx_seq_one_letter_code
_entity_poly.pdbx_strand_id
1 'polypeptide(L)'
;MFVRLASVCVCLLLLSIVPAAAQDDSPPKKNRFALGGEFKVKTSDRAAGEDYARGQLGPGLLWRFGTSKGGWGFHWGLNWYAVKLERPIGGNAIEIGELHIRPVMAGYGYTYLIHRSAITADVLGGYGFGTMNISDLAIAAYQRTLGVPAASASATNTLVLKPEIGVWYDLSKKVYVNLNAGYMFARPDVLIESIAGIDRRKARADQFIVKVGVVYSIF
;
A
#
# COMPACT_ATOMS: atom_id res chain seq x y z
N MET A 1 -23.12 1.66 2.09
CA MET A 1 -23.58 2.27 0.85
C MET A 1 -23.01 3.68 0.63
N PHE A 2 -22.85 4.50 1.65
CA PHE A 2 -22.33 5.87 1.55
C PHE A 2 -20.85 5.99 1.12
N VAL A 3 -19.99 5.04 1.46
CA VAL A 3 -18.56 5.08 1.11
C VAL A 3 -18.32 4.92 -0.40
N ARG A 4 -19.20 4.18 -1.11
CA ARG A 4 -19.06 3.98 -2.58
C ARG A 4 -19.40 5.24 -3.38
N LEU A 5 -20.32 6.09 -2.87
CA LEU A 5 -20.66 7.35 -3.54
C LEU A 5 -19.57 8.41 -3.38
N ALA A 6 -18.91 8.47 -2.21
CA ALA A 6 -17.83 9.43 -1.95
C ALA A 6 -16.60 9.18 -2.86
N SER A 7 -16.26 7.92 -3.13
CA SER A 7 -15.13 7.58 -4.02
C SER A 7 -15.37 8.03 -5.47
N VAL A 8 -16.60 7.92 -5.97
CA VAL A 8 -16.92 8.32 -7.36
C VAL A 8 -16.92 9.85 -7.49
N CYS A 9 -17.39 10.58 -6.49
CA CYS A 9 -17.38 12.06 -6.50
C CYS A 9 -15.97 12.64 -6.46
N VAL A 10 -15.04 12.04 -5.71
CA VAL A 10 -13.63 12.49 -5.66
C VAL A 10 -12.94 12.29 -7.01
N CYS A 11 -13.20 11.17 -7.69
CA CYS A 11 -12.65 10.92 -9.04
C CYS A 11 -13.23 11.91 -10.08
N LEU A 12 -14.50 12.27 -10.02
CA LEU A 12 -15.13 13.21 -10.94
C LEU A 12 -14.68 14.66 -10.71
N LEU A 13 -14.45 15.06 -9.46
CA LEU A 13 -13.91 16.40 -9.14
C LEU A 13 -12.46 16.59 -9.59
N LEU A 14 -11.67 15.53 -9.62
CA LEU A 14 -10.28 15.61 -10.11
C LEU A 14 -10.18 15.71 -11.64
N LEU A 15 -11.19 15.23 -12.38
CA LEU A 15 -11.24 15.35 -13.85
C LEU A 15 -11.63 16.76 -14.31
N SER A 16 -12.25 17.58 -13.48
CA SER A 16 -12.68 18.95 -13.82
C SER A 16 -11.61 20.02 -13.62
N ILE A 17 -10.45 19.66 -13.02
CA ILE A 17 -9.33 20.59 -12.83
C ILE A 17 -8.30 20.42 -13.97
N VAL A 18 -8.73 20.49 -15.21
CA VAL A 18 -7.83 20.69 -16.35
C VAL A 18 -7.93 22.15 -16.75
N PRO A 19 -7.09 23.05 -16.23
CA PRO A 19 -6.99 24.38 -16.82
C PRO A 19 -6.39 24.20 -18.20
N ALA A 20 -7.03 24.78 -19.21
CA ALA A 20 -6.43 24.98 -20.53
C ALA A 20 -5.21 25.90 -20.36
N ALA A 21 -4.09 25.35 -19.95
CA ALA A 21 -2.83 26.05 -19.79
C ALA A 21 -2.03 25.90 -21.08
N ALA A 22 -1.51 27.01 -21.56
CA ALA A 22 -0.72 27.17 -22.76
C ALA A 22 0.33 26.06 -22.94
N GLN A 23 0.42 25.64 -24.19
CA GLN A 23 1.37 24.68 -24.69
C GLN A 23 2.78 25.13 -24.37
N ASP A 24 3.42 24.50 -23.41
CA ASP A 24 4.83 24.73 -23.08
C ASP A 24 5.64 23.65 -23.82
N ASP A 25 6.24 24.03 -24.93
CA ASP A 25 7.10 23.17 -25.80
C ASP A 25 8.47 22.87 -25.14
N SER A 26 8.47 22.66 -23.85
CA SER A 26 9.69 22.34 -23.13
C SER A 26 10.24 20.97 -23.54
N PRO A 27 11.54 20.86 -23.83
CA PRO A 27 12.15 19.59 -24.20
C PRO A 27 11.98 18.52 -23.13
N PRO A 28 11.93 17.23 -23.50
CA PRO A 28 11.70 16.13 -22.57
C PRO A 28 12.69 16.19 -21.41
N LYS A 29 12.15 16.26 -20.20
CA LYS A 29 12.93 16.39 -18.96
C LYS A 29 13.83 15.18 -18.76
N LYS A 30 15.11 15.42 -18.46
CA LYS A 30 16.08 14.37 -18.12
C LYS A 30 15.62 13.57 -16.90
N ASN A 31 16.11 12.33 -16.79
CA ASN A 31 15.91 11.50 -15.59
C ASN A 31 16.24 12.30 -14.34
N ARG A 32 15.27 12.45 -13.46
CA ARG A 32 15.44 13.21 -12.21
C ARG A 32 15.11 12.31 -11.06
N PHE A 33 15.91 12.39 -10.02
CA PHE A 33 15.58 11.81 -8.74
C PHE A 33 14.82 12.85 -7.92
N ALA A 34 13.64 12.50 -7.45
CA ALA A 34 12.84 13.31 -6.57
C ALA A 34 12.45 12.53 -5.32
N LEU A 35 12.51 13.16 -4.17
CA LEU A 35 12.21 12.59 -2.87
C LEU A 35 11.17 13.46 -2.17
N GLY A 36 10.30 12.85 -1.40
CA GLY A 36 9.27 13.56 -0.65
C GLY A 36 8.47 12.67 0.27
N GLY A 37 7.37 13.20 0.75
CA GLY A 37 6.45 12.51 1.63
C GLY A 37 5.14 12.17 0.93
N GLU A 38 4.50 11.10 1.37
CA GLU A 38 3.17 10.71 0.94
C GLU A 38 2.30 10.39 2.14
N PHE A 39 1.00 10.53 1.95
CA PHE A 39 -0.02 10.08 2.89
C PHE A 39 -0.75 8.89 2.29
N LYS A 40 -0.88 7.82 3.06
CA LYS A 40 -1.48 6.55 2.61
C LYS A 40 -2.77 6.29 3.36
N VAL A 41 -3.83 6.04 2.62
CA VAL A 41 -5.08 5.48 3.16
C VAL A 41 -5.16 4.03 2.70
N LYS A 42 -5.31 3.14 3.65
CA LYS A 42 -5.44 1.70 3.40
C LYS A 42 -6.80 1.24 3.88
N THR A 43 -7.51 0.50 3.05
CA THR A 43 -8.77 -0.15 3.43
C THR A 43 -8.61 -1.65 3.29
N SER A 44 -9.19 -2.39 4.21
CA SER A 44 -9.20 -3.86 4.19
C SER A 44 -10.57 -4.39 3.89
N ASP A 45 -10.61 -5.60 3.36
CA ASP A 45 -11.83 -6.37 3.14
C ASP A 45 -11.91 -7.48 4.20
N ARG A 46 -13.04 -7.54 4.92
CA ARG A 46 -13.26 -8.55 5.96
C ARG A 46 -13.68 -9.85 5.30
N ALA A 47 -12.93 -10.92 5.56
CA ALA A 47 -13.32 -12.28 5.20
C ALA A 47 -13.67 -13.08 6.46
N ALA A 48 -14.79 -13.76 6.45
CA ALA A 48 -15.20 -14.57 7.58
C ALA A 48 -14.23 -15.75 7.79
N GLY A 49 -13.73 -15.91 9.00
CA GLY A 49 -12.86 -17.03 9.39
C GLY A 49 -11.38 -16.89 9.06
N GLU A 50 -10.97 -15.81 8.40
CA GLU A 50 -9.56 -15.50 8.14
C GLU A 50 -9.07 -14.35 9.02
N ASP A 51 -7.76 -14.31 9.28
CA ASP A 51 -7.12 -13.13 9.83
C ASP A 51 -7.12 -12.05 8.77
N TYR A 52 -7.56 -10.86 9.08
CA TYR A 52 -7.62 -9.77 8.12
C TYR A 52 -6.90 -8.50 8.60
N ALA A 53 -6.36 -7.77 7.65
CA ALA A 53 -5.70 -6.50 7.92
C ALA A 53 -6.73 -5.40 8.14
N ARG A 54 -6.60 -4.66 9.24
CA ARG A 54 -7.40 -3.47 9.52
C ARG A 54 -6.91 -2.29 8.67
N GLY A 55 -7.83 -1.51 8.14
CA GLY A 55 -7.50 -0.27 7.42
C GLY A 55 -6.77 0.72 8.31
N GLN A 56 -5.77 1.40 7.76
CA GLN A 56 -4.97 2.39 8.46
C GLN A 56 -4.71 3.62 7.62
N LEU A 57 -4.50 4.74 8.31
CA LEU A 57 -4.03 5.99 7.75
C LEU A 57 -2.59 6.23 8.26
N GLY A 58 -1.69 6.61 7.38
CA GLY A 58 -0.32 6.87 7.83
C GLY A 58 0.57 7.57 6.81
N PRO A 59 1.63 8.20 7.29
CA PRO A 59 2.65 8.80 6.44
C PRO A 59 3.49 7.74 5.74
N GLY A 60 4.15 8.14 4.66
CA GLY A 60 5.10 7.32 3.93
C GLY A 60 6.15 8.15 3.22
N LEU A 61 7.19 7.48 2.75
CA LEU A 61 8.20 8.06 1.91
C LEU A 61 7.82 7.82 0.45
N LEU A 62 7.85 8.88 -0.35
CA LEU A 62 7.60 8.83 -1.78
C LEU A 62 8.87 9.24 -2.51
N TRP A 63 9.24 8.47 -3.51
CA TRP A 63 10.29 8.85 -4.43
C TRP A 63 9.86 8.62 -5.87
N ARG A 64 10.44 9.40 -6.75
CA ARG A 64 10.31 9.24 -8.20
C ARG A 64 11.70 9.05 -8.78
N PHE A 65 11.90 7.91 -9.40
CA PHE A 65 13.10 7.66 -10.18
C PHE A 65 12.67 7.09 -11.53
N GLY A 66 13.05 7.74 -12.59
CA GLY A 66 12.70 7.23 -13.90
C GLY A 66 12.69 8.27 -15.01
N THR A 67 12.43 7.77 -16.19
CA THR A 67 12.41 8.55 -17.42
C THR A 67 11.20 9.47 -17.45
N SER A 68 11.42 10.68 -17.90
CA SER A 68 10.36 11.58 -18.34
C SER A 68 9.76 11.20 -19.72
N LYS A 69 10.02 10.00 -20.19
CA LYS A 69 9.50 9.51 -21.47
C LYS A 69 8.19 8.79 -21.24
N GLY A 70 7.18 9.13 -22.03
CA GLY A 70 5.95 8.37 -22.10
C GLY A 70 6.16 7.01 -22.77
N GLY A 71 5.17 6.13 -22.63
CA GLY A 71 5.19 4.79 -23.21
C GLY A 71 5.40 3.69 -22.17
N TRP A 72 5.70 2.51 -22.67
CA TRP A 72 5.94 1.32 -21.84
C TRP A 72 7.31 1.40 -21.15
N GLY A 73 7.36 1.02 -19.88
CA GLY A 73 8.59 1.05 -19.09
C GLY A 73 8.56 0.19 -17.84
N PHE A 74 9.74 -0.05 -17.30
CA PHE A 74 9.91 -0.71 -16.01
C PHE A 74 9.64 0.27 -14.87
N HIS A 75 8.90 -0.21 -13.87
CA HIS A 75 8.64 0.46 -12.61
C HIS A 75 9.16 -0.42 -11.48
N TRP A 76 9.62 0.19 -10.41
CA TRP A 76 10.05 -0.53 -9.22
C TRP A 76 9.67 0.24 -7.97
N GLY A 77 9.54 -0.44 -6.87
CA GLY A 77 9.15 0.19 -5.62
C GLY A 77 9.56 -0.61 -4.40
N LEU A 78 9.98 0.12 -3.41
CA LEU A 78 10.10 -0.37 -2.04
C LEU A 78 8.96 0.25 -1.26
N ASN A 79 8.23 -0.56 -0.54
CA ASN A 79 7.16 -0.07 0.31
C ASN A 79 7.27 -0.74 1.67
N TRP A 80 6.86 -0.03 2.69
CA TRP A 80 6.72 -0.56 4.03
C TRP A 80 5.26 -0.48 4.44
N TYR A 81 4.71 -1.63 4.78
CA TYR A 81 3.34 -1.75 5.25
C TYR A 81 3.37 -2.28 6.66
N ALA A 82 2.75 -1.55 7.57
CA ALA A 82 2.39 -2.03 8.88
C ALA A 82 0.88 -2.10 8.93
N VAL A 83 0.31 -3.23 9.34
CA VAL A 83 -1.13 -3.43 9.44
C VAL A 83 -1.46 -4.17 10.72
N LYS A 84 -2.52 -3.73 11.39
CA LYS A 84 -3.07 -4.46 12.51
C LYS A 84 -3.88 -5.63 11.99
N LEU A 85 -3.60 -6.83 12.49
CA LEU A 85 -4.37 -8.01 12.16
C LEU A 85 -5.43 -8.25 13.23
N GLU A 86 -6.63 -8.58 12.78
CA GLU A 86 -7.73 -9.02 13.63
C GLU A 86 -8.06 -10.47 13.31
N ARG A 87 -8.31 -11.24 14.34
CA ARG A 87 -8.70 -12.64 14.28
C ARG A 87 -10.01 -12.85 15.03
N PRO A 88 -10.98 -13.58 14.47
CA PRO A 88 -12.17 -13.98 15.23
C PRO A 88 -11.82 -15.07 16.25
N ILE A 89 -11.89 -14.73 17.53
CA ILE A 89 -11.70 -15.64 18.66
C ILE A 89 -12.95 -15.59 19.53
N GLY A 90 -13.62 -16.73 19.73
CA GLY A 90 -14.84 -16.81 20.54
C GLY A 90 -15.98 -15.90 20.05
N GLY A 91 -16.06 -15.64 18.74
CA GLY A 91 -17.09 -14.78 18.13
C GLY A 91 -16.76 -13.27 18.12
N ASN A 92 -15.68 -12.86 18.78
CA ASN A 92 -15.21 -11.47 18.79
C ASN A 92 -13.98 -11.29 17.91
N ALA A 93 -13.91 -10.17 17.19
CA ALA A 93 -12.70 -9.80 16.46
C ALA A 93 -11.67 -9.22 17.44
N ILE A 94 -10.57 -9.91 17.65
CA ILE A 94 -9.49 -9.52 18.58
C ILE A 94 -8.26 -9.12 17.75
N GLU A 95 -7.68 -7.97 18.08
CA GLU A 95 -6.39 -7.55 17.52
C GLU A 95 -5.30 -8.51 18.01
N ILE A 96 -4.78 -9.33 17.07
CA ILE A 96 -3.73 -10.30 17.39
C ILE A 96 -2.33 -9.71 17.36
N GLY A 97 -2.15 -8.58 16.67
CA GLY A 97 -0.88 -7.91 16.61
C GLY A 97 -0.70 -7.06 15.36
N GLU A 98 0.51 -6.59 15.18
CA GLU A 98 0.90 -5.77 14.03
C GLU A 98 1.78 -6.58 13.08
N LEU A 99 1.27 -6.75 11.86
CA LEU A 99 1.98 -7.39 10.75
C LEU A 99 2.71 -6.32 9.94
N HIS A 100 4.02 -6.45 9.84
CA HIS A 100 4.85 -5.64 8.98
C HIS A 100 5.21 -6.42 7.71
N ILE A 101 4.91 -5.87 6.54
CA ILE A 101 5.31 -6.41 5.25
C ILE A 101 6.19 -5.38 4.55
N ARG A 102 7.40 -5.78 4.16
CA ARG A 102 8.39 -4.95 3.48
C ARG A 102 8.63 -5.50 2.07
N PRO A 103 7.77 -5.20 1.10
CA PRO A 103 7.91 -5.73 -0.25
C PRO A 103 8.99 -4.99 -1.04
N VAL A 104 9.78 -5.77 -1.75
CA VAL A 104 10.62 -5.34 -2.86
C VAL A 104 9.88 -5.72 -4.13
N MET A 105 9.50 -4.74 -4.93
CA MET A 105 8.62 -4.95 -6.09
C MET A 105 9.26 -4.35 -7.35
N ALA A 106 9.07 -5.04 -8.45
CA ALA A 106 9.36 -4.54 -9.78
C ALA A 106 8.19 -4.89 -10.70
N GLY A 107 8.01 -4.13 -11.76
CA GLY A 107 6.90 -4.36 -12.66
C GLY A 107 7.03 -3.60 -13.96
N TYR A 108 5.97 -3.63 -14.72
CA TYR A 108 5.91 -3.03 -16.02
C TYR A 108 4.60 -2.26 -16.17
N GLY A 109 4.68 -1.12 -16.83
CA GLY A 109 3.52 -0.25 -16.97
C GLY A 109 3.64 0.71 -18.11
N TYR A 110 2.59 1.48 -18.30
CA TYR A 110 2.49 2.49 -19.33
C TYR A 110 2.36 3.88 -18.72
N THR A 111 3.13 4.82 -19.23
CA THR A 111 3.07 6.23 -18.86
C THR A 111 2.54 7.05 -20.03
N TYR A 112 1.42 7.72 -19.84
CA TYR A 112 0.85 8.67 -20.79
C TYR A 112 1.14 10.10 -20.33
N LEU A 113 1.80 10.88 -21.18
CA LEU A 113 2.19 12.26 -20.88
C LEU A 113 1.16 13.23 -21.45
N ILE A 114 0.67 14.14 -20.62
CA ILE A 114 -0.25 15.23 -21.00
C ILE A 114 0.29 16.52 -20.43
N HIS A 115 0.94 17.34 -21.24
CA HIS A 115 1.49 18.63 -20.82
C HIS A 115 2.33 18.54 -19.53
N ARG A 116 1.78 19.01 -18.41
CA ARG A 116 2.41 19.00 -17.07
C ARG A 116 2.03 17.78 -16.24
N SER A 117 1.26 16.87 -16.81
CA SER A 117 0.77 15.66 -16.12
C SER A 117 1.34 14.41 -16.76
N ALA A 118 1.49 13.36 -15.95
CA ALA A 118 1.77 12.02 -16.41
C ALA A 118 0.79 11.06 -15.73
N ILE A 119 0.06 10.30 -16.53
CA ILE A 119 -0.81 9.24 -16.03
C ILE A 119 -0.05 7.93 -16.17
N THR A 120 0.02 7.16 -15.11
CA THR A 120 0.68 5.85 -15.07
C THR A 120 -0.31 4.75 -14.78
N ALA A 121 -0.17 3.63 -15.45
CA ALA A 121 -0.89 2.40 -15.13
C ALA A 121 0.13 1.26 -15.16
N ASP A 122 0.32 0.60 -14.03
CA ASP A 122 1.35 -0.40 -13.86
C ASP A 122 0.90 -1.59 -13.00
N VAL A 123 1.63 -2.70 -13.18
CA VAL A 123 1.48 -3.90 -12.36
C VAL A 123 2.85 -4.21 -11.77
N LEU A 124 2.92 -4.12 -10.45
CA LEU A 124 4.12 -4.44 -9.69
C LEU A 124 3.96 -5.82 -9.05
N GLY A 125 4.98 -6.64 -9.19
CA GLY A 125 5.10 -7.93 -8.51
C GLY A 125 6.37 -7.99 -7.70
N GLY A 126 6.37 -8.78 -6.63
CA GLY A 126 7.56 -8.87 -5.81
C GLY A 126 7.46 -9.80 -4.62
N TYR A 127 8.43 -9.69 -3.75
CA TYR A 127 8.56 -10.50 -2.55
C TYR A 127 8.51 -9.64 -1.30
N GLY A 128 7.56 -9.94 -0.43
CA GLY A 128 7.33 -9.23 0.82
C GLY A 128 7.94 -10.00 2.01
N PHE A 129 8.83 -9.34 2.73
CA PHE A 129 9.39 -9.86 3.98
C PHE A 129 8.41 -9.57 5.10
N GLY A 130 7.88 -10.63 5.72
CA GLY A 130 6.89 -10.57 6.78
C GLY A 130 7.54 -10.63 8.16
N THR A 131 7.14 -9.74 9.08
CA THR A 131 7.42 -9.86 10.50
C THR A 131 6.15 -9.51 11.28
N MET A 132 5.98 -10.09 12.46
CA MET A 132 4.79 -9.86 13.28
C MET A 132 5.17 -9.63 14.74
N ASN A 133 4.50 -8.66 15.35
CA ASN A 133 4.54 -8.41 16.78
C ASN A 133 3.16 -8.80 17.37
N ILE A 134 3.16 -9.68 18.37
CA ILE A 134 1.93 -10.10 19.05
C ILE A 134 1.43 -9.00 19.99
N SER A 135 0.11 -8.84 20.11
CA SER A 135 -0.50 -7.91 21.07
C SER A 135 -0.75 -8.56 22.44
N ASP A 136 -0.73 -7.76 23.49
CA ASP A 136 -1.10 -8.22 24.84
C ASP A 136 -2.55 -8.74 24.91
N LEU A 137 -3.43 -8.16 24.08
CA LEU A 137 -4.82 -8.62 23.95
C LEU A 137 -4.90 -10.04 23.40
N ALA A 138 -4.05 -10.38 22.44
CA ALA A 138 -3.97 -11.74 21.91
C ALA A 138 -3.44 -12.72 22.96
N ILE A 139 -2.39 -12.36 23.67
CA ILE A 139 -1.84 -13.20 24.73
C ILE A 139 -2.92 -13.51 25.78
N ALA A 140 -3.65 -12.48 26.23
CA ALA A 140 -4.74 -12.65 27.19
C ALA A 140 -5.93 -13.45 26.63
N ALA A 141 -6.23 -13.33 25.32
CA ALA A 141 -7.30 -14.08 24.69
C ALA A 141 -6.96 -15.58 24.58
N TYR A 142 -5.72 -15.90 24.18
CA TYR A 142 -5.25 -17.28 24.14
C TYR A 142 -5.26 -17.93 25.53
N GLN A 143 -4.81 -17.20 26.55
CA GLN A 143 -4.86 -17.67 27.94
C GLN A 143 -6.28 -18.00 28.39
N ARG A 144 -7.25 -17.13 28.04
CA ARG A 144 -8.66 -17.35 28.42
C ARG A 144 -9.32 -18.50 27.65
N THR A 145 -8.99 -18.66 26.37
CA THR A 145 -9.68 -19.61 25.47
C THR A 145 -9.05 -20.99 25.51
N LEU A 146 -7.72 -21.06 25.58
CA LEU A 146 -6.94 -22.30 25.51
C LEU A 146 -6.27 -22.69 26.83
N GLY A 147 -6.36 -21.84 27.85
CA GLY A 147 -5.71 -22.05 29.14
C GLY A 147 -4.18 -21.85 29.13
N VAL A 148 -3.62 -21.46 27.96
CA VAL A 148 -2.18 -21.25 27.78
C VAL A 148 -1.91 -19.91 27.10
N PRO A 149 -0.89 -19.15 27.52
CA PRO A 149 -0.54 -17.92 26.88
C PRO A 149 0.11 -18.18 25.52
N ALA A 150 -0.12 -17.30 24.56
CA ALA A 150 0.69 -17.23 23.34
C ALA A 150 2.10 -16.74 23.73
N ALA A 151 3.14 -17.42 23.26
CA ALA A 151 4.53 -17.09 23.58
C ALA A 151 5.16 -16.14 22.56
N SER A 152 4.88 -16.38 21.28
CA SER A 152 5.43 -15.57 20.19
C SER A 152 4.47 -15.54 18.99
N ALA A 153 4.69 -14.56 18.11
CA ALA A 153 4.06 -14.54 16.81
C ALA A 153 5.10 -14.25 15.72
N SER A 154 4.94 -14.90 14.59
CA SER A 154 5.79 -14.67 13.42
C SER A 154 4.94 -14.67 12.15
N ALA A 155 5.47 -14.09 11.09
CA ALA A 155 4.82 -14.10 9.78
C ALA A 155 5.81 -14.61 8.72
N THR A 156 5.28 -15.42 7.80
CA THR A 156 6.09 -15.87 6.66
C THR A 156 6.24 -14.77 5.63
N ASN A 157 7.29 -14.88 4.84
CA ASN A 157 7.41 -14.08 3.62
C ASN A 157 6.31 -14.47 2.62
N THR A 158 5.93 -13.53 1.75
CA THR A 158 4.83 -13.74 0.81
C THR A 158 5.12 -13.09 -0.54
N LEU A 159 4.52 -13.63 -1.59
CA LEU A 159 4.46 -12.94 -2.86
C LEU A 159 3.48 -11.78 -2.77
N VAL A 160 3.83 -10.68 -3.42
CA VAL A 160 3.01 -9.47 -3.48
C VAL A 160 2.76 -9.12 -4.94
N LEU A 161 1.50 -8.82 -5.26
CA LEU A 161 1.09 -8.29 -6.56
C LEU A 161 0.33 -6.99 -6.32
N LYS A 162 0.63 -5.95 -7.09
CA LYS A 162 0.02 -4.65 -6.91
C LYS A 162 -0.22 -3.96 -8.25
N PRO A 163 -1.39 -4.12 -8.86
CA PRO A 163 -1.84 -3.21 -9.90
C PRO A 163 -2.10 -1.83 -9.31
N GLU A 164 -1.64 -0.79 -9.99
CA GLU A 164 -1.89 0.60 -9.58
C GLU A 164 -2.06 1.53 -10.78
N ILE A 165 -2.76 2.62 -10.54
CA ILE A 165 -2.89 3.75 -11.45
C ILE A 165 -2.50 5.01 -10.69
N GLY A 166 -1.79 5.90 -11.36
CA GLY A 166 -1.30 7.12 -10.74
C GLY A 166 -1.35 8.31 -11.66
N VAL A 167 -1.37 9.48 -11.05
CA VAL A 167 -1.25 10.76 -11.73
C VAL A 167 -0.12 11.54 -11.06
N TRP A 168 0.81 11.98 -11.86
CA TRP A 168 1.85 12.94 -11.49
C TRP A 168 1.51 14.29 -12.11
N TYR A 169 1.65 15.34 -11.34
CA TYR A 169 1.46 16.70 -11.81
C TYR A 169 2.67 17.56 -11.46
N ASP A 170 3.23 18.23 -12.46
CA ASP A 170 4.39 19.10 -12.31
C ASP A 170 3.92 20.50 -11.88
N LEU A 171 3.93 20.78 -10.55
CA LEU A 171 3.63 22.09 -10.02
C LEU A 171 4.67 23.14 -10.46
N SER A 172 5.94 22.76 -10.45
CA SER A 172 7.06 23.59 -10.89
C SER A 172 8.17 22.71 -11.49
N LYS A 173 9.28 23.34 -11.90
CA LYS A 173 10.47 22.61 -12.41
C LYS A 173 11.07 21.64 -11.38
N LYS A 174 10.78 21.82 -10.10
CA LYS A 174 11.37 21.03 -9.00
C LYS A 174 10.35 20.34 -8.10
N VAL A 175 9.08 20.73 -8.15
CA VAL A 175 8.03 20.22 -7.26
C VAL A 175 6.99 19.45 -8.06
N TYR A 176 6.71 18.23 -7.63
CA TYR A 176 5.72 17.36 -8.23
C TYR A 176 4.74 16.87 -7.18
N VAL A 177 3.48 16.74 -7.58
CA VAL A 177 2.42 16.11 -6.79
C VAL A 177 2.10 14.76 -7.40
N ASN A 178 1.87 13.78 -6.55
CA ASN A 178 1.44 12.44 -6.94
C ASN A 178 0.13 12.08 -6.27
N LEU A 179 -0.78 11.52 -7.04
CA LEU A 179 -1.97 10.83 -6.57
C LEU A 179 -1.94 9.41 -7.16
N ASN A 180 -1.98 8.41 -6.32
CA ASN A 180 -1.90 7.01 -6.72
C ASN A 180 -3.01 6.19 -6.06
N ALA A 181 -3.60 5.26 -6.80
CA ALA A 181 -4.55 4.28 -6.28
C ALA A 181 -4.18 2.89 -6.79
N GLY A 182 -4.18 1.92 -5.91
CA GLY A 182 -3.84 0.54 -6.26
C GLY A 182 -4.41 -0.47 -5.29
N TYR A 183 -4.38 -1.73 -5.69
CA TYR A 183 -4.79 -2.83 -4.83
C TYR A 183 -3.60 -3.77 -4.65
N MET A 184 -3.21 -4.01 -3.41
CA MET A 184 -2.13 -4.91 -3.05
C MET A 184 -2.70 -6.26 -2.60
N PHE A 185 -2.27 -7.32 -3.24
CA PHE A 185 -2.51 -8.70 -2.82
C PHE A 185 -1.31 -9.19 -2.03
N ALA A 186 -1.53 -9.59 -0.77
CA ALA A 186 -0.49 -10.16 0.08
C ALA A 186 -1.12 -11.13 1.09
N ARG A 187 -0.66 -12.37 1.10
CA ARG A 187 -1.26 -13.45 1.92
C ARG A 187 -0.19 -14.27 2.64
N PRO A 188 0.50 -13.69 3.64
CA PRO A 188 1.45 -14.41 4.45
C PRO A 188 0.73 -15.41 5.37
N ASP A 189 1.42 -16.45 5.80
CA ASP A 189 0.98 -17.25 6.92
C ASP A 189 1.44 -16.57 8.22
N VAL A 190 0.55 -16.53 9.20
CA VAL A 190 0.82 -16.06 10.56
C VAL A 190 0.85 -17.27 11.49
N LEU A 191 1.94 -17.39 12.21
CA LEU A 191 2.18 -18.44 13.16
C LEU A 191 2.15 -17.84 14.56
N ILE A 192 1.33 -18.42 15.44
CA ILE A 192 1.30 -18.09 16.86
C ILE A 192 1.75 -19.32 17.62
N GLU A 193 2.82 -19.20 18.36
CA GLU A 193 3.41 -20.27 19.14
C GLU A 193 2.94 -20.21 20.58
N SER A 194 2.62 -21.36 21.15
CA SER A 194 2.30 -21.57 22.55
C SER A 194 2.88 -22.89 23.03
N ILE A 195 2.84 -23.17 24.31
CA ILE A 195 3.22 -24.49 24.87
C ILE A 195 2.28 -25.62 24.42
N ALA A 196 1.07 -25.30 23.94
CA ALA A 196 0.14 -26.25 23.38
C ALA A 196 0.39 -26.57 21.90
N GLY A 197 1.29 -25.84 21.24
CA GLY A 197 1.63 -26.02 19.83
C GLY A 197 1.63 -24.72 19.02
N ILE A 198 1.65 -24.89 17.70
CA ILE A 198 1.70 -23.78 16.74
C ILE A 198 0.33 -23.64 16.06
N ASP A 199 -0.32 -22.49 16.22
CA ASP A 199 -1.52 -22.11 15.45
C ASP A 199 -1.08 -21.34 14.19
N ARG A 200 -1.18 -22.00 13.04
CA ARG A 200 -0.82 -21.43 11.74
C ARG A 200 -2.06 -21.11 10.93
N ARG A 201 -2.19 -19.87 10.51
CA ARG A 201 -3.28 -19.42 9.66
C ARG A 201 -2.79 -18.48 8.56
N LYS A 202 -3.47 -18.54 7.43
CA LYS A 202 -3.26 -17.59 6.35
C LYS A 202 -3.90 -16.26 6.71
N ALA A 203 -3.12 -15.19 6.65
CA ALA A 203 -3.59 -13.85 6.89
C ALA A 203 -3.91 -13.14 5.57
N ARG A 204 -5.09 -12.55 5.47
CA ARG A 204 -5.48 -11.73 4.33
C ARG A 204 -5.02 -10.29 4.56
N ALA A 205 -3.82 -9.98 4.07
CA ALA A 205 -3.25 -8.63 4.12
C ALA A 205 -3.50 -7.83 2.82
N ASP A 206 -4.50 -8.27 2.04
CA ASP A 206 -4.95 -7.58 0.82
C ASP A 206 -5.48 -6.19 1.17
N GLN A 207 -5.10 -5.15 0.41
CA GLN A 207 -5.47 -3.77 0.72
C GLN A 207 -5.68 -2.93 -0.53
N PHE A 208 -6.72 -2.11 -0.52
CA PHE A 208 -6.83 -0.97 -1.41
C PHE A 208 -6.06 0.21 -0.80
N ILE A 209 -5.15 0.80 -1.56
CA ILE A 209 -4.22 1.83 -1.12
C ILE A 209 -4.39 3.05 -1.99
N VAL A 210 -4.72 4.17 -1.37
CA VAL A 210 -4.67 5.49 -2.00
C VAL A 210 -3.53 6.28 -1.38
N LYS A 211 -2.72 6.92 -2.21
CA LYS A 211 -1.57 7.71 -1.79
C LYS A 211 -1.66 9.10 -2.40
N VAL A 212 -1.38 10.09 -1.59
CA VAL A 212 -1.20 11.47 -2.04
C VAL A 212 0.15 11.94 -1.52
N GLY A 213 0.97 12.50 -2.38
CA GLY A 213 2.30 12.90 -1.98
C GLY A 213 2.85 14.08 -2.76
N VAL A 214 3.88 14.68 -2.20
CA VAL A 214 4.64 15.76 -2.81
C VAL A 214 6.10 15.38 -2.79
N VAL A 215 6.78 15.57 -3.91
CA VAL A 215 8.21 15.31 -4.02
C VAL A 215 8.96 16.53 -4.55
N TYR A 216 10.20 16.65 -4.14
CA TYR A 216 11.12 17.68 -4.60
C TYR A 216 12.27 17.04 -5.40
N SER A 217 12.54 17.58 -6.59
CA SER A 217 13.67 17.14 -7.42
C SER A 217 14.98 17.63 -6.84
N ILE A 218 15.87 16.70 -6.55
CA ILE A 218 17.18 16.98 -5.99
C ILE A 218 18.20 17.28 -7.10
N PHE A 219 18.01 16.71 -8.29
CA PHE A 219 18.87 16.87 -9.48
C PHE A 219 18.08 17.26 -10.70
#